data_f11edfcc1f265762fdfeee2908b3139d
#
_entry.id   f11edfcc1f265762fdfeee2908b3139d
#
_cell.length_a   1.000
_cell.length_b   1.000
_cell.length_c   1.000
_cell.angle_alpha   90.00
_cell.angle_beta   90.00
_cell.angle_gamma   90.00
#
_symmetry.space_group_name_H-M   'P 1'
#
loop_
_entity.id
_entity.type
_entity.pdbx_description
1 polymer ?
#
loop_
_entity_poly.entity_id
_entity_poly.type
_entity_poly.pdbx_seq_one_letter_code
_entity_poly.pdbx_strand_id
1 'polypeptide(L)'
;MYPKRCPFCQGISSKGICDDCRKQVVKVGEIKCIHCGKPLEDETKECCRDCERRKSNYEQGRSLWVHIPPVSNSVYRLKYHNKRYYAEIFGKELADEFEFQIRRWGIQAIIPIPLHRSKMRKRGYNQAELLAKQLSECMGIPMEKDVLYRIKKTRPLKEMNGEQRHRKHLFP
;
A
#
# COMPACT_ATOMS: atom_id res chain seq x y z
N MET A 1 5.63 -1.73 29.16
CA MET A 1 5.82 -1.46 27.70
C MET A 1 5.66 -2.78 26.97
N TYR A 2 4.68 -2.94 26.09
CA TYR A 2 4.49 -4.21 25.36
C TYR A 2 5.63 -4.37 24.33
N PRO A 3 6.24 -5.56 24.23
CA PRO A 3 7.32 -5.78 23.25
C PRO A 3 6.78 -5.64 21.82
N LYS A 4 7.54 -4.95 20.96
CA LYS A 4 7.24 -4.87 19.54
C LYS A 4 7.24 -6.28 18.92
N ARG A 5 6.30 -6.54 18.01
CA ARG A 5 6.15 -7.84 17.34
C ARG A 5 6.30 -7.71 15.84
N CYS A 6 6.93 -8.69 15.24
CA CYS A 6 7.04 -8.79 13.79
C CYS A 6 5.64 -8.81 13.14
N PRO A 7 5.36 -7.94 12.15
CA PRO A 7 4.04 -7.90 11.50
C PRO A 7 3.70 -9.17 10.72
N PHE A 8 4.67 -9.97 10.36
CA PHE A 8 4.48 -11.19 9.57
C PHE A 8 4.24 -12.43 10.43
N CYS A 9 5.16 -12.82 11.29
CA CYS A 9 5.04 -14.01 12.13
C CYS A 9 4.45 -13.74 13.52
N GLN A 10 4.33 -12.47 13.95
CA GLN A 10 3.88 -12.04 15.29
C GLN A 10 4.84 -12.40 16.45
N GLY A 11 6.00 -12.97 16.17
CA GLY A 11 7.07 -13.16 17.16
C GLY A 11 7.60 -11.83 17.67
N ILE A 12 8.24 -11.85 18.83
CA ILE A 12 8.88 -10.64 19.42
C ILE A 12 10.02 -10.21 18.51
N SER A 13 10.08 -8.93 18.18
CA SER A 13 11.14 -8.36 17.37
C SER A 13 11.29 -6.86 17.66
N SER A 14 12.44 -6.46 18.17
CA SER A 14 12.79 -5.04 18.39
C SER A 14 13.05 -4.29 17.07
N LYS A 15 13.46 -5.02 16.03
CA LYS A 15 13.77 -4.47 14.70
C LYS A 15 12.55 -4.21 13.82
N GLY A 16 11.33 -4.52 14.30
CA GLY A 16 10.11 -4.51 13.48
C GLY A 16 9.94 -5.84 12.74
N ILE A 17 10.40 -5.97 11.50
CA ILE A 17 10.42 -7.24 10.77
C ILE A 17 11.61 -8.07 11.26
N CYS A 18 11.36 -9.31 11.72
CA CYS A 18 12.44 -10.22 12.14
C CYS A 18 13.24 -10.72 10.93
N ASP A 19 14.47 -11.14 11.18
CA ASP A 19 15.41 -11.53 10.11
C ASP A 19 14.89 -12.72 9.29
N ASP A 20 14.20 -13.69 9.90
CA ASP A 20 13.61 -14.83 9.20
C ASP A 20 12.48 -14.41 8.25
N CYS A 21 11.58 -13.54 8.72
CA CYS A 21 10.52 -13.03 7.87
C CYS A 21 11.05 -12.12 6.76
N ARG A 22 12.12 -11.38 7.01
CA ARG A 22 12.78 -10.55 6.00
C ARG A 22 13.31 -11.37 4.83
N LYS A 23 13.78 -12.58 5.07
CA LYS A 23 14.23 -13.53 4.05
C LYS A 23 13.07 -14.20 3.29
N GLN A 24 11.89 -14.32 3.92
CA GLN A 24 10.72 -14.99 3.34
C GLN A 24 9.83 -14.07 2.51
N VAL A 25 9.82 -12.77 2.78
CA VAL A 25 8.99 -11.83 2.02
C VAL A 25 9.59 -11.56 0.66
N VAL A 26 8.77 -11.68 -0.36
CA VAL A 26 9.18 -11.45 -1.74
C VAL A 26 8.98 -9.98 -2.07
N LYS A 27 10.07 -9.24 -2.31
CA LYS A 27 10.03 -7.90 -2.85
C LYS A 27 9.64 -7.94 -4.33
N VAL A 28 8.97 -6.89 -4.79
CA VAL A 28 8.72 -6.72 -6.23
C VAL A 28 10.04 -6.37 -6.92
N GLY A 29 10.45 -7.21 -7.86
CA GLY A 29 11.69 -7.05 -8.62
C GLY A 29 11.64 -5.96 -9.70
N GLU A 30 12.62 -5.99 -10.60
CA GLU A 30 12.73 -5.04 -11.71
C GLU A 30 11.65 -5.27 -12.78
N ILE A 31 11.25 -6.55 -13.00
CA ILE A 31 10.23 -6.93 -13.97
C ILE A 31 8.85 -6.64 -13.38
N LYS A 32 8.35 -5.43 -13.63
CA LYS A 32 7.11 -4.91 -13.07
C LYS A 32 6.42 -3.95 -14.03
N CYS A 33 5.11 -3.87 -13.92
CA CYS A 33 4.31 -2.91 -14.67
C CYS A 33 4.75 -1.47 -14.34
N ILE A 34 5.13 -0.70 -15.37
CA ILE A 34 5.59 0.68 -15.21
C ILE A 34 4.52 1.59 -14.60
N HIS A 35 3.23 1.31 -14.86
CA HIS A 35 2.13 2.10 -14.31
C HIS A 35 1.78 1.74 -12.88
N CYS A 36 1.47 0.46 -12.57
CA CYS A 36 0.92 0.11 -11.25
C CYS A 36 1.90 -0.60 -10.30
N GLY A 37 3.12 -0.93 -10.76
CA GLY A 37 4.13 -1.61 -9.96
C GLY A 37 3.82 -3.08 -9.65
N LYS A 38 2.84 -3.71 -10.34
CA LYS A 38 2.54 -5.13 -10.20
C LYS A 38 3.67 -5.95 -10.84
N PRO A 39 4.15 -7.05 -10.24
CA PRO A 39 5.08 -7.96 -10.89
C PRO A 39 4.53 -8.47 -12.23
N LEU A 40 5.38 -8.58 -13.21
CA LEU A 40 5.09 -9.21 -14.50
C LEU A 40 5.81 -10.55 -14.58
N GLU A 41 5.20 -11.51 -15.26
CA GLU A 41 5.78 -12.83 -15.54
C GLU A 41 6.61 -12.82 -16.83
N ASP A 42 6.32 -11.86 -17.70
CA ASP A 42 6.88 -11.71 -19.03
C ASP A 42 7.75 -10.45 -19.06
N GLU A 43 9.06 -10.64 -19.22
CA GLU A 43 10.06 -9.57 -19.25
C GLU A 43 9.93 -8.66 -20.46
N THR A 44 9.28 -9.12 -21.53
CA THR A 44 9.07 -8.34 -22.75
C THR A 44 7.96 -7.30 -22.62
N LYS A 45 7.14 -7.40 -21.54
CA LYS A 45 6.01 -6.50 -21.29
C LYS A 45 6.37 -5.39 -20.35
N GLU A 46 6.04 -4.18 -20.74
CA GLU A 46 6.14 -3.01 -19.86
C GLU A 46 4.91 -2.80 -18.98
N CYS A 47 3.73 -3.28 -19.42
CA CYS A 47 2.47 -3.09 -18.73
C CYS A 47 1.76 -4.40 -18.44
N CYS A 48 1.02 -4.46 -17.34
CA CYS A 48 0.12 -5.57 -17.08
C CYS A 48 -1.20 -5.38 -17.87
N ARG A 49 -1.88 -6.50 -18.18
CA ARG A 49 -3.16 -6.50 -18.92
C ARG A 49 -4.22 -5.54 -18.35
N ASP A 50 -4.21 -5.31 -17.03
CA ASP A 50 -5.14 -4.38 -16.40
C ASP A 50 -4.81 -2.91 -16.76
N CYS A 51 -3.53 -2.55 -16.83
CA CYS A 51 -3.08 -1.20 -17.17
C CYS A 51 -3.15 -0.92 -18.67
N GLU A 52 -2.90 -1.91 -19.53
CA GLU A 52 -3.08 -1.79 -21.00
C GLU A 52 -4.53 -1.45 -21.35
N ARG A 53 -5.48 -1.99 -20.61
CA ARG A 53 -6.92 -1.79 -20.83
C ARG A 53 -7.49 -0.54 -20.17
N ARG A 54 -6.70 0.17 -19.33
CA ARG A 54 -7.18 1.30 -18.52
C ARG A 54 -6.28 2.50 -18.68
N LYS A 55 -6.88 3.65 -18.99
CA LYS A 55 -6.21 4.92 -18.74
C LYS A 55 -6.24 5.18 -17.23
N SER A 56 -5.08 5.25 -16.61
CA SER A 56 -4.93 5.66 -15.21
C SER A 56 -4.79 7.17 -15.11
N ASN A 57 -5.35 7.77 -14.06
CA ASN A 57 -5.19 9.19 -13.77
C ASN A 57 -3.93 9.48 -12.92
N TYR A 58 -3.00 8.53 -12.87
CA TYR A 58 -1.71 8.67 -12.20
C TYR A 58 -0.61 8.21 -13.14
N GLU A 59 0.56 8.76 -13.01
CA GLU A 59 1.70 8.45 -13.89
C GLU A 59 2.31 7.09 -13.56
N GLN A 60 2.64 6.88 -12.29
CA GLN A 60 3.32 5.66 -11.86
C GLN A 60 2.84 5.18 -10.49
N GLY A 61 2.83 3.86 -10.31
CA GLY A 61 2.64 3.18 -9.04
C GLY A 61 3.85 2.33 -8.68
N ARG A 62 4.08 2.14 -7.40
CA ARG A 62 5.13 1.24 -6.88
C ARG A 62 4.56 0.33 -5.82
N SER A 63 5.08 -0.87 -5.77
CA SER A 63 4.71 -1.89 -4.77
C SER A 63 5.99 -2.44 -4.15
N LEU A 64 6.03 -2.49 -2.83
CA LEU A 64 7.21 -2.97 -2.11
C LEU A 64 7.30 -4.49 -2.12
N TRP A 65 6.20 -5.15 -1.76
CA TRP A 65 6.13 -6.61 -1.66
C TRP A 65 5.06 -7.21 -2.55
N VAL A 66 5.30 -8.43 -2.97
CA VAL A 66 4.28 -9.26 -3.63
C VAL A 66 3.18 -9.57 -2.61
N HIS A 67 1.90 -9.39 -3.00
CA HIS A 67 0.75 -9.53 -2.09
C HIS A 67 0.32 -10.99 -1.90
N ILE A 68 1.25 -11.82 -1.43
CA ILE A 68 1.05 -13.22 -1.03
C ILE A 68 1.32 -13.36 0.49
N PRO A 69 0.97 -14.49 1.15
CA PRO A 69 1.42 -14.73 2.52
C PRO A 69 2.97 -14.69 2.63
N PRO A 70 3.50 -14.12 3.70
CA PRO A 70 2.85 -13.59 4.91
C PRO A 70 2.38 -12.12 4.77
N VAL A 71 2.71 -11.43 3.69
CA VAL A 71 2.40 -10.00 3.46
C VAL A 71 0.89 -9.75 3.44
N SER A 72 0.13 -10.54 2.67
CA SER A 72 -1.32 -10.41 2.57
C SER A 72 -2.03 -10.56 3.93
N ASN A 73 -1.58 -11.50 4.76
CA ASN A 73 -2.09 -11.73 6.11
C ASN A 73 -1.81 -10.51 7.02
N SER A 74 -0.63 -9.93 6.91
CA SER A 74 -0.22 -8.78 7.69
C SER A 74 -1.02 -7.51 7.32
N VAL A 75 -1.21 -7.28 6.02
CA VAL A 75 -2.09 -6.20 5.51
C VAL A 75 -3.54 -6.40 5.95
N TYR A 76 -4.01 -7.64 6.02
CA TYR A 76 -5.33 -7.97 6.54
C TYR A 76 -5.45 -7.61 8.03
N ARG A 77 -4.45 -7.95 8.85
CA ARG A 77 -4.41 -7.59 10.28
C ARG A 77 -4.37 -6.08 10.49
N LEU A 78 -3.59 -5.34 9.69
CA LEU A 78 -3.61 -3.89 9.69
C LEU A 78 -4.99 -3.33 9.38
N LYS A 79 -5.78 -3.95 8.50
CA LYS A 79 -7.11 -3.46 8.10
C LYS A 79 -8.23 -3.85 9.07
N TYR A 80 -8.13 -5.00 9.75
CA TYR A 80 -9.28 -5.60 10.45
C TYR A 80 -9.02 -6.01 11.89
N HIS A 81 -7.77 -6.10 12.34
CA HIS A 81 -7.41 -6.55 13.69
C HIS A 81 -6.72 -5.46 14.54
N ASN A 82 -6.97 -4.20 14.22
CA ASN A 82 -6.47 -3.04 14.97
C ASN A 82 -4.93 -3.02 15.20
N LYS A 83 -4.16 -3.65 14.29
CA LYS A 83 -2.69 -3.68 14.37
C LYS A 83 -2.08 -2.42 13.75
N ARG A 84 -2.45 -1.24 14.29
CA ARG A 84 -2.06 0.09 13.75
C ARG A 84 -0.55 0.28 13.70
N TYR A 85 0.18 -0.25 14.68
CA TYR A 85 1.64 -0.15 14.73
C TYR A 85 2.36 -0.79 13.54
N TYR A 86 1.68 -1.69 12.78
CA TYR A 86 2.24 -2.20 11.53
C TYR A 86 2.49 -1.09 10.51
N ALA A 87 1.71 -0.01 10.57
CA ALA A 87 1.89 1.10 9.65
C ALA A 87 3.22 1.84 9.87
N GLU A 88 3.72 1.91 11.11
CA GLU A 88 5.05 2.47 11.42
C GLU A 88 6.14 1.65 10.72
N ILE A 89 6.07 0.32 10.85
CA ILE A 89 7.03 -0.60 10.26
C ILE A 89 6.96 -0.54 8.73
N PHE A 90 5.75 -0.63 8.17
CA PHE A 90 5.57 -0.63 6.72
C PHE A 90 5.89 0.72 6.08
N GLY A 91 5.57 1.82 6.76
CA GLY A 91 5.90 3.15 6.28
C GLY A 91 7.41 3.38 6.23
N LYS A 92 8.14 2.88 7.24
CA LYS A 92 9.60 2.91 7.23
C LYS A 92 10.19 2.07 6.09
N GLU A 93 9.73 0.83 5.92
CA GLU A 93 10.18 -0.03 4.82
C GLU A 93 9.89 0.58 3.43
N LEU A 94 8.76 1.29 3.29
CA LEU A 94 8.44 2.04 2.07
C LEU A 94 9.38 3.22 1.87
N ALA A 95 9.70 3.96 2.93
CA ALA A 95 10.62 5.07 2.87
C ALA A 95 12.03 4.59 2.47
N ASP A 96 12.54 3.58 3.18
CA ASP A 96 13.87 3.02 2.94
C ASP A 96 14.02 2.48 1.50
N GLU A 97 12.98 1.83 0.95
CA GLU A 97 13.01 1.26 -0.39
C GLU A 97 12.87 2.29 -1.50
N PHE A 98 12.02 3.31 -1.30
CA PHE A 98 11.65 4.24 -2.36
C PHE A 98 12.19 5.66 -2.16
N GLU A 99 13.09 5.90 -1.20
CA GLU A 99 13.65 7.23 -0.94
C GLU A 99 14.19 7.89 -2.21
N PHE A 100 15.09 7.20 -2.91
CA PHE A 100 15.69 7.71 -4.14
C PHE A 100 14.62 8.03 -5.19
N GLN A 101 13.65 7.15 -5.36
CA GLN A 101 12.59 7.32 -6.36
C GLN A 101 11.66 8.49 -6.00
N ILE A 102 11.27 8.61 -4.73
CA ILE A 102 10.40 9.69 -4.24
C ILE A 102 11.09 11.04 -4.41
N ARG A 103 12.37 11.13 -4.07
CA ARG A 103 13.16 12.36 -4.27
C ARG A 103 13.30 12.71 -5.74
N ARG A 104 13.58 11.73 -6.59
CA ARG A 104 13.70 11.92 -8.05
C ARG A 104 12.39 12.41 -8.67
N TRP A 105 11.24 11.98 -8.16
CA TRP A 105 9.94 12.44 -8.64
C TRP A 105 9.59 13.88 -8.18
N GLY A 106 10.33 14.47 -7.27
CA GLY A 106 10.07 15.81 -6.76
C GLY A 106 8.73 15.90 -6.03
N ILE A 107 8.35 14.86 -5.26
CA ILE A 107 7.07 14.80 -4.56
C ILE A 107 6.98 15.94 -3.54
N GLN A 108 5.95 16.76 -3.67
CA GLN A 108 5.71 17.93 -2.79
C GLN A 108 4.76 17.62 -1.64
N ALA A 109 3.87 16.65 -1.79
CA ALA A 109 2.91 16.27 -0.75
C ALA A 109 2.55 14.78 -0.82
N ILE A 110 2.24 14.19 0.33
CA ILE A 110 1.74 12.83 0.47
C ILE A 110 0.25 12.87 0.79
N ILE A 111 -0.58 12.33 -0.10
CA ILE A 111 -2.03 12.38 0.02
C ILE A 111 -2.58 10.97 0.26
N PRO A 112 -3.07 10.65 1.47
CA PRO A 112 -3.63 9.33 1.76
C PRO A 112 -5.00 9.15 1.10
N ILE A 113 -5.21 8.01 0.45
CA ILE A 113 -6.52 7.66 -0.10
C ILE A 113 -7.55 7.49 1.02
N PRO A 114 -8.67 8.24 1.01
CA PRO A 114 -9.63 8.25 2.11
C PRO A 114 -10.50 6.99 2.15
N LEU A 115 -10.97 6.66 3.35
CA LEU A 115 -12.02 5.68 3.58
C LEU A 115 -13.40 6.35 3.52
N HIS A 116 -14.41 5.61 3.04
CA HIS A 116 -15.80 6.02 3.21
C HIS A 116 -16.18 6.07 4.70
N ARG A 117 -17.02 7.03 5.12
CA ARG A 117 -17.41 7.25 6.52
C ARG A 117 -17.84 5.98 7.26
N SER A 118 -18.62 5.10 6.59
CA SER A 118 -19.05 3.82 7.20
C SER A 118 -17.89 2.87 7.51
N LYS A 119 -16.87 2.83 6.65
CA LYS A 119 -15.67 2.01 6.90
C LYS A 119 -14.79 2.64 7.96
N MET A 120 -14.68 3.97 8.00
CA MET A 120 -13.97 4.70 9.05
C MET A 120 -14.58 4.43 10.42
N ARG A 121 -15.92 4.54 10.57
CA ARG A 121 -16.63 4.21 11.83
C ARG A 121 -16.39 2.77 12.28
N LYS A 122 -16.45 1.80 11.36
CA LYS A 122 -16.24 0.38 11.68
C LYS A 122 -14.79 0.06 12.06
N ARG A 123 -13.82 0.69 11.41
CA ARG A 123 -12.38 0.40 11.58
C ARG A 123 -11.72 1.27 12.64
N GLY A 124 -12.22 2.50 12.84
CA GLY A 124 -11.69 3.48 13.78
C GLY A 124 -10.43 4.22 13.28
N TYR A 125 -9.93 3.91 12.08
CA TYR A 125 -8.76 4.58 11.48
C TYR A 125 -8.66 4.32 9.96
N ASN A 126 -7.93 5.19 9.27
CA ASN A 126 -7.55 4.99 7.88
C ASN A 126 -6.12 4.45 7.81
N GLN A 127 -5.94 3.23 7.32
CA GLN A 127 -4.63 2.60 7.18
C GLN A 127 -3.70 3.36 6.21
N ALA A 128 -4.26 4.00 5.16
CA ALA A 128 -3.46 4.80 4.24
C ALA A 128 -2.93 6.06 4.91
N GLU A 129 -3.72 6.68 5.80
CA GLU A 129 -3.30 7.85 6.59
C GLU A 129 -2.18 7.50 7.57
N LEU A 130 -2.27 6.35 8.26
CA LEU A 130 -1.19 5.89 9.14
C LEU A 130 0.12 5.64 8.38
N LEU A 131 0.04 5.03 7.19
CA LEU A 131 1.21 4.82 6.33
C LEU A 131 1.76 6.13 5.79
N ALA A 132 0.88 7.04 5.33
CA ALA A 132 1.26 8.35 4.81
C ALA A 132 1.94 9.21 5.89
N LYS A 133 1.42 9.17 7.12
CA LYS A 133 2.03 9.86 8.27
C LYS A 133 3.46 9.38 8.51
N GLN A 134 3.65 8.06 8.58
CA GLN A 134 4.99 7.51 8.80
C GLN A 134 5.95 7.83 7.63
N LEU A 135 5.46 7.75 6.39
CA LEU A 135 6.25 8.11 5.21
C LEU A 135 6.62 9.61 5.23
N SER A 136 5.68 10.48 5.61
CA SER A 136 5.89 11.92 5.78
C SER A 136 6.99 12.20 6.82
N GLU A 137 6.94 11.53 7.97
CA GLU A 137 7.96 11.66 9.03
C GLU A 137 9.35 11.19 8.56
N CYS A 138 9.43 10.08 7.84
CA CYS A 138 10.70 9.55 7.33
C CYS A 138 11.31 10.41 6.20
N MET A 139 10.47 10.96 5.33
CA MET A 139 10.91 11.66 4.11
C MET A 139 10.99 13.17 4.26
N GLY A 140 10.42 13.75 5.32
CA GLY A 140 10.29 15.20 5.49
C GLY A 140 9.33 15.85 4.48
N ILE A 141 8.39 15.07 3.90
CA ILE A 141 7.40 15.56 2.93
C ILE A 141 6.07 15.77 3.64
N PRO A 142 5.38 16.91 3.50
CA PRO A 142 4.13 17.18 4.19
C PRO A 142 3.02 16.18 3.78
N MET A 143 2.20 15.79 4.77
CA MET A 143 1.02 14.98 4.52
C MET A 143 -0.24 15.86 4.48
N GLU A 144 -0.98 15.78 3.36
CA GLU A 144 -2.22 16.53 3.13
C GLU A 144 -3.41 15.56 3.11
N LYS A 145 -4.15 15.49 4.22
CA LYS A 145 -5.24 14.50 4.40
C LYS A 145 -6.60 14.97 3.89
N ASP A 146 -6.80 16.27 3.80
CA ASP A 146 -8.11 16.88 3.51
C ASP A 146 -8.27 17.30 2.04
N VAL A 147 -7.42 16.77 1.15
CA VAL A 147 -7.46 17.03 -0.29
C VAL A 147 -8.46 16.11 -1.01
N LEU A 148 -8.58 14.85 -0.56
CA LEU A 148 -9.43 13.85 -1.19
C LEU A 148 -10.56 13.41 -0.27
N TYR A 149 -11.77 13.31 -0.84
CA TYR A 149 -12.95 12.86 -0.11
C TYR A 149 -13.61 11.65 -0.78
N ARG A 150 -13.94 10.61 0.00
CA ARG A 150 -14.66 9.45 -0.50
C ARG A 150 -16.15 9.58 -0.24
N ILE A 151 -16.88 10.09 -1.22
CA ILE A 151 -18.32 10.33 -1.14
C ILE A 151 -19.16 9.06 -1.36
N LYS A 152 -18.73 8.14 -2.24
CA LYS A 152 -19.48 6.91 -2.56
C LYS A 152 -18.99 5.70 -1.74
N LYS A 153 -19.95 4.97 -1.13
CA LYS A 153 -19.68 3.66 -0.52
C LYS A 153 -19.52 2.61 -1.63
N THR A 154 -18.31 2.05 -1.75
CA THR A 154 -18.04 1.03 -2.76
C THR A 154 -17.83 -0.33 -2.12
N ARG A 155 -18.25 -1.43 -2.80
CA ARG A 155 -17.91 -2.80 -2.40
C ARG A 155 -16.39 -3.01 -2.48
N PRO A 156 -15.81 -3.87 -1.60
CA PRO A 156 -14.40 -4.23 -1.70
C PRO A 156 -14.06 -4.85 -3.06
N LEU A 157 -12.94 -4.47 -3.65
CA LEU A 157 -12.52 -5.01 -4.96
C LEU A 157 -12.31 -6.53 -4.95
N LYS A 158 -11.98 -7.11 -3.79
CA LYS A 158 -11.83 -8.58 -3.63
C LYS A 158 -13.14 -9.35 -3.83
N GLU A 159 -14.29 -8.71 -3.65
CA GLU A 159 -15.63 -9.27 -3.80
C GLU A 159 -16.20 -9.07 -5.22
N MET A 160 -15.37 -8.59 -6.15
CA MET A 160 -15.77 -8.25 -7.51
C MET A 160 -14.98 -9.08 -8.52
N ASN A 161 -15.66 -9.53 -9.58
CA ASN A 161 -15.01 -10.12 -10.77
C ASN A 161 -14.33 -9.04 -11.63
N GLY A 162 -13.58 -9.45 -12.66
CA GLY A 162 -12.81 -8.54 -13.53
C GLY A 162 -13.68 -7.48 -14.20
N GLU A 163 -14.84 -7.86 -14.76
CA GLU A 163 -15.77 -6.95 -15.43
C GLU A 163 -16.41 -5.95 -14.47
N GLN A 164 -16.81 -6.40 -13.27
CA GLN A 164 -17.36 -5.52 -12.23
C GLN A 164 -16.33 -4.50 -11.74
N ARG A 165 -15.06 -4.87 -11.69
CA ARG A 165 -13.98 -3.93 -11.40
C ARG A 165 -13.83 -2.89 -12.50
N HIS A 166 -13.99 -3.26 -13.77
CA HIS A 166 -13.94 -2.35 -14.91
C HIS A 166 -15.05 -1.32 -14.88
N ARG A 167 -16.31 -1.74 -14.74
CA ARG A 167 -17.49 -0.83 -14.75
C ARG A 167 -17.45 0.22 -13.63
N LYS A 168 -16.76 -0.03 -12.52
CA LYS A 168 -16.71 0.90 -11.39
C LYS A 168 -15.74 2.07 -11.55
N HIS A 169 -14.88 2.04 -12.53
CA HIS A 169 -13.91 3.12 -12.80
C HIS A 169 -14.39 4.08 -13.91
N LEU A 170 -15.54 3.82 -14.50
CA LEU A 170 -16.25 4.79 -15.34
C LEU A 170 -16.95 5.78 -14.38
N PHE A 171 -16.26 6.87 -14.07
CA PHE A 171 -16.87 8.02 -13.42
C PHE A 171 -17.65 8.82 -14.48
N PRO A 172 -18.84 9.35 -14.12
CA PRO A 172 -19.40 10.45 -14.86
C PRO A 172 -18.52 11.67 -14.73
#